data_fb6795557f7de77da04e4fdb612671db
#
_entry.id   fb6795557f7de77da04e4fdb612671db
#
_cell.length_a   1.000
_cell.length_b   1.000
_cell.length_c   1.000
_cell.angle_alpha   90.00
_cell.angle_beta   90.00
_cell.angle_gamma   90.00
#
_symmetry.space_group_name_H-M   'P 1'
#
loop_
_entity.id
_entity.type
_entity.pdbx_description
1 polymer ?
#
loop_
_entity_poly.entity_id
_entity_poly.type
_entity_poly.pdbx_seq_one_letter_code
_entity_poly.pdbx_strand_id
1 'polypeptide(L)'
;MRNQRGKGPENPGRLLKRLMGMLMKHYGAAIIIVAICIIINVLANVQGTMFMQRLIDDYITPLLKSETKNYTPLLHAIGRVACFYGIGIIASYSYNRIMVNVTQGMLKTFRDSMFTKMEQLPIKYFDTHAHGDIMSIYTNDIDTLR
;
A
#
# COMPACT_ATOMS: atom_id res chain seq x y z
N MET A 1 17.96 -1.82 43.36
CA MET A 1 17.55 -2.20 41.97
C MET A 1 16.29 -1.41 41.65
N ARG A 2 16.44 -0.27 41.00
CA ARG A 2 15.32 0.65 40.71
C ARG A 2 14.88 0.40 39.25
N ASN A 3 13.77 -0.24 39.12
CA ASN A 3 13.14 -0.61 37.87
C ASN A 3 12.75 0.66 37.07
N GLN A 4 13.60 1.13 36.19
CA GLN A 4 13.26 2.15 35.21
C GLN A 4 12.53 1.47 34.04
N ARG A 5 11.25 1.16 34.24
CA ARG A 5 10.34 0.96 33.11
C ARG A 5 10.38 2.24 32.27
N GLY A 6 10.91 2.11 31.07
CA GLY A 6 10.90 3.19 30.08
C GLY A 6 9.48 3.75 29.97
N LYS A 7 9.35 5.07 30.16
CA LYS A 7 8.11 5.79 29.89
C LYS A 7 7.70 5.47 28.47
N GLY A 8 6.62 4.71 28.31
CA GLY A 8 5.98 4.51 27.02
C GLY A 8 5.66 5.87 26.38
N PRO A 9 5.53 5.93 25.07
CA PRO A 9 5.40 7.18 24.33
C PRO A 9 4.21 7.98 24.86
N GLU A 10 4.49 9.16 25.34
CA GLU A 10 3.58 10.05 26.11
C GLU A 10 2.31 10.47 25.37
N ASN A 11 2.19 10.18 24.06
CA ASN A 11 0.95 10.37 23.26
C ASN A 11 1.12 9.68 21.90
N PRO A 12 0.58 8.47 21.70
CA PRO A 12 0.68 7.75 20.42
C PRO A 12 0.11 8.58 19.26
N GLY A 13 -0.90 9.40 19.50
CA GLY A 13 -1.49 10.28 18.47
C GLY A 13 -0.56 11.39 17.98
N ARG A 14 0.30 11.93 18.85
CA ARG A 14 1.31 12.94 18.44
C ARG A 14 2.43 12.31 17.62
N LEU A 15 2.83 11.11 17.96
CA LEU A 15 3.82 10.34 17.18
C LEU A 15 3.27 9.98 15.81
N LEU A 16 2.01 9.49 15.76
CA LEU A 16 1.35 9.19 14.49
C LEU A 16 1.21 10.43 13.61
N LYS A 17 0.80 11.56 14.17
CA LYS A 17 0.68 12.84 13.44
C LYS A 17 2.04 13.33 12.92
N ARG A 18 3.11 13.14 13.69
CA ARG A 18 4.47 13.53 13.28
C ARG A 18 5.01 12.63 12.17
N LEU A 19 4.76 11.31 12.28
CA LEU A 19 5.11 10.33 11.25
C LEU A 19 4.32 10.58 9.98
N MET A 20 3.01 10.82 10.09
CA MET A 20 2.16 11.16 8.96
C MET A 20 2.57 12.46 8.28
N GLY A 21 2.95 13.48 9.05
CA GLY A 21 3.46 14.75 8.52
C GLY A 21 4.79 14.58 7.77
N MET A 22 5.68 13.74 8.27
CA MET A 22 6.95 13.43 7.62
C MET A 22 6.72 12.63 6.33
N LEU A 23 5.79 11.67 6.35
CA LEU A 23 5.38 10.87 5.20
C LEU A 23 4.77 11.76 4.12
N MET A 24 3.83 12.63 4.47
CA MET A 24 3.18 13.55 3.53
C MET A 24 4.16 14.56 2.93
N LYS A 25 5.12 15.04 3.69
CA LYS A 25 6.13 16.00 3.20
C LYS A 25 7.09 15.37 2.17
N HIS A 26 7.44 14.11 2.33
CA HIS A 26 8.41 13.43 1.45
C HIS A 26 7.76 12.62 0.32
N TYR A 27 6.58 12.03 0.58
CA TYR A 27 5.88 11.12 -0.33
C TYR A 27 4.45 11.55 -0.64
N GLY A 28 4.07 12.81 -0.36
CA GLY A 28 2.70 13.31 -0.54
C GLY A 28 2.17 13.12 -1.97
N ALA A 29 2.99 13.40 -2.98
CA ALA A 29 2.62 13.18 -4.38
C ALA A 29 2.39 11.69 -4.69
N ALA A 30 3.24 10.80 -4.16
CA ALA A 30 3.09 9.35 -4.34
C ALA A 30 1.79 8.85 -3.70
N ILE A 31 1.45 9.34 -2.51
CA ILE A 31 0.21 8.98 -1.80
C ILE A 31 -1.03 9.41 -2.60
N ILE A 32 -1.02 10.61 -3.18
CA ILE A 32 -2.12 11.10 -4.01
C ILE A 32 -2.28 10.22 -5.26
N ILE A 33 -1.19 9.89 -5.94
CA ILE A 33 -1.21 9.01 -7.12
C ILE A 33 -1.74 7.63 -6.75
N VAL A 34 -1.29 7.05 -5.64
CA VAL A 34 -1.78 5.77 -5.13
C VAL A 34 -3.28 5.83 -4.85
N ALA A 35 -3.77 6.88 -4.20
CA ALA A 35 -5.20 7.07 -3.93
C ALA A 35 -6.03 7.12 -5.22
N ILE A 36 -5.57 7.85 -6.24
CA ILE A 36 -6.21 7.90 -7.56
C ILE A 36 -6.22 6.52 -8.22
N CYS A 37 -5.08 5.81 -8.21
CA CYS A 37 -4.99 4.45 -8.78
C CYS A 37 -5.93 3.47 -8.07
N ILE A 38 -6.09 3.56 -6.75
CA ILE A 38 -7.02 2.73 -5.98
C ILE A 38 -8.46 3.02 -6.40
N ILE A 39 -8.84 4.29 -6.53
CA ILE A 39 -10.18 4.67 -6.97
C ILE A 39 -10.46 4.11 -8.37
N ILE A 40 -9.54 4.26 -9.31
CA ILE A 40 -9.67 3.71 -10.67
C ILE A 40 -9.82 2.18 -10.62
N ASN A 41 -9.01 1.50 -9.81
CA ASN A 41 -9.08 0.05 -9.67
C ASN A 41 -10.44 -0.40 -9.10
N VAL A 42 -10.94 0.27 -8.06
CA VAL A 42 -12.25 -0.03 -7.46
C VAL A 42 -13.38 0.19 -8.47
N LEU A 43 -13.37 1.31 -9.19
CA LEU A 43 -14.37 1.59 -10.23
C LEU A 43 -14.35 0.53 -11.34
N ALA A 44 -13.17 0.11 -11.79
CA ALA A 44 -13.02 -0.93 -12.80
C ALA A 44 -13.61 -2.28 -12.32
N ASN A 45 -13.36 -2.65 -11.06
CA ASN A 45 -13.90 -3.88 -10.47
C ASN A 45 -15.42 -3.84 -10.32
N VAL A 46 -15.98 -2.71 -9.86
CA VAL A 46 -17.44 -2.54 -9.73
C VAL A 46 -18.12 -2.62 -11.11
N GLN A 47 -17.57 -1.97 -12.13
CA GLN A 47 -18.08 -2.04 -13.50
C GLN A 47 -18.03 -3.49 -14.02
N GLY A 48 -16.96 -4.23 -13.74
CA GLY A 48 -16.85 -5.64 -14.12
C GLY A 48 -17.96 -6.52 -13.52
N THR A 49 -18.28 -6.31 -12.24
CA THR A 49 -19.34 -7.05 -11.56
C THR A 49 -20.73 -6.71 -12.11
N MET A 50 -21.02 -5.42 -12.33
CA MET A 50 -22.28 -4.99 -12.94
C MET A 50 -22.44 -5.49 -14.39
N PHE A 51 -21.33 -5.59 -15.11
CA PHE A 51 -21.36 -6.12 -16.47
C PHE A 51 -21.68 -7.60 -16.51
N MET A 52 -21.24 -8.39 -15.54
CA MET A 52 -21.57 -9.82 -15.49
C MET A 52 -23.09 -10.04 -15.44
N GLN A 53 -23.81 -9.22 -14.67
CA GLN A 53 -25.27 -9.24 -14.64
C GLN A 53 -25.86 -8.89 -16.01
N ARG A 54 -25.42 -7.78 -16.63
CA ARG A 54 -25.89 -7.37 -17.95
C ARG A 54 -25.55 -8.38 -19.04
N LEU A 55 -24.41 -9.04 -18.95
CA LEU A 55 -24.01 -10.08 -19.90
C LEU A 55 -25.02 -11.23 -19.92
N ILE A 56 -25.49 -11.64 -18.75
CA ILE A 56 -26.47 -12.72 -18.64
C ILE A 56 -27.84 -12.24 -19.12
N ASP A 57 -28.31 -11.09 -18.69
CA ASP A 57 -29.67 -10.61 -18.94
C ASP A 57 -29.85 -10.09 -20.36
N ASP A 58 -28.90 -9.30 -20.89
CA ASP A 58 -29.06 -8.59 -22.18
C ASP A 58 -28.48 -9.36 -23.35
N TYR A 59 -27.53 -10.28 -23.14
CA TYR A 59 -26.84 -10.98 -24.23
C TYR A 59 -27.06 -12.48 -24.23
N ILE A 60 -26.95 -13.16 -23.10
CA ILE A 60 -27.09 -14.64 -23.07
C ILE A 60 -28.55 -15.07 -23.15
N THR A 61 -29.41 -14.43 -22.35
CA THR A 61 -30.84 -14.79 -22.30
C THR A 61 -31.55 -14.61 -23.65
N PRO A 62 -31.39 -13.49 -24.40
CA PRO A 62 -32.00 -13.36 -25.73
C PRO A 62 -31.35 -14.26 -26.77
N LEU A 63 -30.05 -14.56 -26.71
CA LEU A 63 -29.37 -15.49 -27.61
C LEU A 63 -29.90 -16.93 -27.50
N LEU A 64 -30.31 -17.33 -26.30
CA LEU A 64 -30.94 -18.65 -26.10
C LEU A 64 -32.37 -18.74 -26.67
N LYS A 65 -33.04 -17.58 -26.83
CA LYS A 65 -34.42 -17.49 -27.33
C LYS A 65 -34.53 -17.22 -28.84
N SER A 66 -33.46 -16.75 -29.47
CA SER A 66 -33.45 -16.38 -30.90
C SER A 66 -32.78 -17.45 -31.75
N GLU A 67 -33.43 -17.81 -32.86
CA GLU A 67 -32.90 -18.76 -33.85
C GLU A 67 -31.71 -18.21 -34.66
N THR A 68 -31.52 -16.88 -34.68
CA THR A 68 -30.40 -16.23 -35.36
C THR A 68 -29.25 -15.94 -34.40
N LYS A 69 -28.19 -16.72 -34.51
CA LYS A 69 -26.97 -16.61 -33.68
C LYS A 69 -26.06 -15.48 -34.14
N ASN A 70 -26.43 -14.23 -33.87
CA ASN A 70 -25.55 -13.07 -34.08
C ASN A 70 -24.67 -12.83 -32.86
N TYR A 71 -23.40 -13.24 -32.92
CA TYR A 71 -22.42 -13.09 -31.80
C TYR A 71 -21.71 -11.73 -31.78
N THR A 72 -21.89 -10.87 -32.79
CA THR A 72 -21.21 -9.59 -32.93
C THR A 72 -21.43 -8.65 -31.72
N PRO A 73 -22.67 -8.44 -31.22
CA PRO A 73 -22.89 -7.56 -30.06
C PRO A 73 -22.24 -8.11 -28.78
N LEU A 74 -22.22 -9.44 -28.62
CA LEU A 74 -21.57 -10.09 -27.47
C LEU A 74 -20.06 -9.88 -27.50
N LEU A 75 -19.43 -9.97 -28.68
CA LEU A 75 -17.98 -9.75 -28.82
C LEU A 75 -17.58 -8.32 -28.48
N HIS A 76 -18.34 -7.32 -28.91
CA HIS A 76 -18.14 -5.92 -28.56
C HIS A 76 -18.32 -5.65 -27.06
N ALA A 77 -19.29 -6.29 -26.44
CA ALA A 77 -19.52 -6.16 -25.01
C ALA A 77 -18.36 -6.75 -24.19
N ILE A 78 -17.89 -7.94 -24.54
CA ILE A 78 -16.73 -8.60 -23.93
C ILE A 78 -15.46 -7.73 -24.12
N GLY A 79 -15.23 -7.21 -25.34
CA GLY A 79 -14.09 -6.35 -25.63
C GLY A 79 -14.06 -5.08 -24.78
N ARG A 80 -15.21 -4.44 -24.56
CA ARG A 80 -15.34 -3.28 -23.69
C ARG A 80 -14.93 -3.59 -22.25
N VAL A 81 -15.40 -4.71 -21.72
CA VAL A 81 -15.07 -5.13 -20.35
C VAL A 81 -13.62 -5.54 -20.22
N ALA A 82 -13.06 -6.23 -21.21
CA ALA A 82 -11.63 -6.54 -21.23
C ALA A 82 -10.77 -5.27 -21.16
N CYS A 83 -11.16 -4.17 -21.81
CA CYS A 83 -10.51 -2.88 -21.69
C CYS A 83 -10.59 -2.32 -20.27
N PHE A 84 -11.75 -2.36 -19.62
CA PHE A 84 -11.91 -1.89 -18.23
C PHE A 84 -11.07 -2.69 -17.24
N TYR A 85 -11.05 -4.01 -17.37
CA TYR A 85 -10.20 -4.88 -16.56
C TYR A 85 -8.71 -4.62 -16.83
N GLY A 86 -8.33 -4.40 -18.09
CA GLY A 86 -6.95 -4.03 -18.46
C GLY A 86 -6.50 -2.77 -17.77
N ILE A 87 -7.34 -1.72 -17.76
CA ILE A 87 -7.05 -0.46 -17.02
C ILE A 87 -6.93 -0.72 -15.52
N GLY A 88 -7.82 -1.53 -14.94
CA GLY A 88 -7.77 -1.92 -13.54
C GLY A 88 -6.48 -2.66 -13.16
N ILE A 89 -6.00 -3.57 -14.01
CA ILE A 89 -4.75 -4.31 -13.80
C ILE A 89 -3.55 -3.35 -13.84
N ILE A 90 -3.49 -2.45 -14.81
CA ILE A 90 -2.41 -1.45 -14.92
C ILE A 90 -2.41 -0.53 -13.70
N ALA A 91 -3.58 -0.06 -13.27
CA ALA A 91 -3.71 0.76 -12.07
C ALA A 91 -3.26 0.00 -10.81
N SER A 92 -3.65 -1.27 -10.69
CA SER A 92 -3.25 -2.15 -9.59
C SER A 92 -1.74 -2.37 -9.54
N TYR A 93 -1.12 -2.66 -10.66
CA TYR A 93 0.32 -2.80 -10.76
C TYR A 93 1.05 -1.50 -10.38
N SER A 94 0.55 -0.36 -10.87
CA SER A 94 1.15 0.95 -10.62
C SER A 94 1.13 1.31 -9.14
N TYR A 95 -0.02 1.19 -8.46
CA TYR A 95 -0.08 1.54 -7.04
C TYR A 95 0.76 0.59 -6.18
N ASN A 96 0.79 -0.72 -6.49
CA ASN A 96 1.64 -1.66 -5.79
C ASN A 96 3.13 -1.30 -5.95
N ARG A 97 3.56 -0.95 -7.15
CA ARG A 97 4.95 -0.57 -7.43
C ARG A 97 5.34 0.70 -6.68
N ILE A 98 4.46 1.71 -6.68
CA ILE A 98 4.70 2.96 -5.94
C ILE A 98 4.75 2.68 -4.44
N MET A 99 3.83 1.86 -3.91
CA MET A 99 3.77 1.53 -2.49
C MET A 99 5.02 0.81 -2.00
N VAL A 100 5.55 -0.13 -2.78
CA VAL A 100 6.84 -0.78 -2.48
C VAL A 100 7.97 0.25 -2.40
N ASN A 101 8.06 1.17 -3.36
CA ASN A 101 9.11 2.20 -3.35
C ASN A 101 8.98 3.13 -2.14
N VAL A 102 7.76 3.53 -1.77
CA VAL A 102 7.50 4.36 -0.58
C VAL A 102 7.91 3.62 0.69
N THR A 103 7.54 2.35 0.83
CA THR A 103 7.88 1.52 1.99
C THR A 103 9.40 1.37 2.13
N GLN A 104 10.10 1.04 1.06
CA GLN A 104 11.57 0.90 1.08
C GLN A 104 12.27 2.23 1.39
N GLY A 105 11.79 3.33 0.83
CA GLY A 105 12.32 4.67 1.14
C GLY A 105 12.10 5.06 2.59
N MET A 106 10.96 4.71 3.16
CA MET A 106 10.64 4.96 4.56
C MET A 106 11.52 4.13 5.50
N LEU A 107 11.71 2.84 5.22
CA LEU A 107 12.61 1.97 5.99
C LEU A 107 14.06 2.49 5.96
N LYS A 108 14.53 2.96 4.80
CA LYS A 108 15.84 3.60 4.70
C LYS A 108 15.92 4.83 5.60
N THR A 109 14.94 5.73 5.55
CA THR A 109 14.90 6.94 6.38
C THR A 109 14.91 6.61 7.88
N PHE A 110 14.21 5.56 8.29
CA PHE A 110 14.24 5.10 9.68
C PHE A 110 15.63 4.57 10.07
N ARG A 111 16.25 3.74 9.24
CA ARG A 111 17.60 3.23 9.49
C ARG A 111 18.60 4.36 9.62
N ASP A 112 18.59 5.31 8.70
CA ASP A 112 19.49 6.47 8.71
C ASP A 112 19.26 7.34 9.95
N SER A 113 18.00 7.58 10.34
CA SER A 113 17.64 8.35 11.54
C SER A 113 18.07 7.65 12.82
N MET A 114 17.95 6.34 12.90
CA MET A 114 18.40 5.56 14.07
C MET A 114 19.92 5.53 14.14
N PHE A 115 20.60 5.34 13.02
CA PHE A 115 22.06 5.37 12.95
C PHE A 115 22.62 6.71 13.43
N THR A 116 22.10 7.82 12.90
CA THR A 116 22.49 9.18 13.34
C THR A 116 22.25 9.41 14.84
N LYS A 117 21.16 8.86 15.37
CA LYS A 117 20.91 8.95 16.82
C LYS A 117 21.88 8.10 17.63
N MET A 118 22.26 6.92 17.13
CA MET A 118 23.26 6.09 17.80
C MET A 118 24.64 6.77 17.84
N GLU A 119 25.05 7.42 16.74
CA GLU A 119 26.31 8.17 16.72
C GLU A 119 26.35 9.33 17.74
N GLN A 120 25.20 9.91 18.06
CA GLN A 120 25.08 11.02 19.03
C GLN A 120 25.02 10.54 20.48
N LEU A 121 24.96 9.24 20.74
CA LEU A 121 24.92 8.70 22.09
C LEU A 121 26.33 8.74 22.72
N PRO A 122 26.46 9.14 24.00
CA PRO A 122 27.75 9.11 24.70
C PRO A 122 28.25 7.67 24.82
N ILE A 123 29.56 7.49 24.74
CA ILE A 123 30.25 6.18 24.85
C ILE A 123 29.81 5.41 26.11
N LYS A 124 29.56 6.11 27.21
CA LYS A 124 29.04 5.55 28.45
C LYS A 124 27.73 4.77 28.29
N TYR A 125 26.90 5.09 27.28
CA TYR A 125 25.67 4.35 27.00
C TYR A 125 25.97 2.94 26.46
N PHE A 126 26.98 2.83 25.62
CA PHE A 126 27.42 1.54 25.04
C PHE A 126 28.12 0.66 26.09
N ASP A 127 28.77 1.24 27.08
CA ASP A 127 29.41 0.49 28.19
C ASP A 127 28.36 -0.10 29.16
N THR A 128 27.18 0.51 29.24
CA THR A 128 26.13 0.14 30.21
C THR A 128 25.03 -0.76 29.60
N HIS A 129 24.99 -0.90 28.29
CA HIS A 129 23.97 -1.71 27.60
C HIS A 129 24.65 -2.80 26.77
N ALA A 130 24.07 -3.99 26.77
CA ALA A 130 24.59 -5.09 25.98
C ALA A 130 24.55 -4.74 24.49
N HIS A 131 25.67 -4.91 23.78
CA HIS A 131 25.76 -4.67 22.34
C HIS A 131 24.72 -5.45 21.53
N GLY A 132 24.34 -6.65 21.99
CA GLY A 132 23.30 -7.48 21.39
C GLY A 132 21.91 -6.86 21.44
N ASP A 133 21.55 -6.20 22.54
CA ASP A 133 20.25 -5.54 22.68
C ASP A 133 20.12 -4.33 21.75
N ILE A 134 21.20 -3.55 21.63
CA ILE A 134 21.23 -2.38 20.71
C ILE A 134 21.13 -2.85 19.26
N MET A 135 21.83 -3.92 18.90
CA MET A 135 21.82 -4.48 17.55
C MET A 135 20.49 -5.14 17.22
N SER A 136 19.84 -5.78 18.18
CA SER A 136 18.51 -6.36 18.03
C SER A 136 17.45 -5.30 17.70
N ILE A 137 17.47 -4.16 18.37
CA ILE A 137 16.56 -3.04 18.08
C ILE A 137 16.81 -2.53 16.65
N TYR A 138 18.07 -2.38 16.26
CA TYR A 138 18.44 -1.85 14.95
C TYR A 138 18.09 -2.79 13.78
N THR A 139 18.21 -4.10 13.96
CA THR A 139 17.98 -5.10 12.91
C THR A 139 16.56 -5.65 12.94
N ASN A 140 16.08 -6.08 14.11
CA ASN A 140 14.85 -6.86 14.23
C ASN A 140 13.61 -5.97 14.33
N ASP A 141 13.67 -4.88 15.09
CA ASP A 141 12.52 -3.98 15.27
C ASP A 141 12.19 -3.21 13.98
N ILE A 142 13.21 -2.84 13.19
CA ILE A 142 12.99 -2.18 11.89
C ILE A 142 12.38 -3.16 10.87
N ASP A 143 12.84 -4.40 10.84
CA ASP A 143 12.31 -5.41 9.91
C ASP A 143 10.87 -5.81 10.25
N THR A 144 10.45 -5.68 11.50
CA THR A 144 9.06 -5.92 11.95
C THR A 144 8.09 -4.84 11.43
N LEU A 145 8.58 -3.67 11.01
CA LEU A 145 7.79 -2.59 10.41
C LEU A 145 7.51 -2.81 8.90
N ARG A 146 8.03 -3.88 8.33
CA ARG A 146 7.85 -4.25 6.91
C ARG A 146 6.56 -5.03 6.70
#